data_372a336a5bb691cc6ce2c66f5eca1d61
#
_entry.id   372a336a5bb691cc6ce2c66f5eca1d61
#
_cell.length_a   1.000
_cell.length_b   1.000
_cell.length_c   1.000
_cell.angle_alpha   90.00
_cell.angle_beta   90.00
_cell.angle_gamma   90.00
#
_symmetry.space_group_name_H-M   'P 1'
#
loop_
_entity.id
_entity.type
_entity.pdbx_description
1 polymer ?
#
loop_
_entity_poly.entity_id
_entity_poly.type
_entity_poly.pdbx_seq_one_letter_code
_entity_poly.pdbx_strand_id
1 'polypeptide(L)'
;VLNKKLQLFTPPTAYQAAYQQPTGSRFGGDALFNGENKKSGAMISYYINRSYATEEKKGESNTKTKKKRKRTKKAVTTEAVKETVSAVKFDSIKLEVFEGSRLIRTLKQKAPKENGIHKIYWSMNEKGADRPSRKIRKRSFESGGVSVKPGIYNLKMHFGDQTSKSTIKVEFDPRLEMSSKAITEIYNTSKDLEKDQQLMADIVKQLVESKQTATTFKKDLTKEDKKKYKDQIKLSKDIITK
;
A
#
# COMPACT_ATOMS: atom_id res chain seq x y z
N VAL A 1 0.55 28.94 -4.61
CA VAL A 1 1.10 27.61 -4.32
C VAL A 1 1.75 27.61 -2.94
N LEU A 2 2.62 28.56 -2.63
CA LEU A 2 3.42 28.60 -1.39
C LEU A 2 2.59 28.71 -0.09
N ASN A 3 1.36 29.22 -0.19
CA ASN A 3 0.46 29.35 0.96
C ASN A 3 -0.39 28.11 1.23
N LYS A 4 -0.21 27.02 0.47
CA LYS A 4 -0.94 25.77 0.67
C LYS A 4 -0.09 24.76 1.44
N LYS A 5 -0.73 24.00 2.33
CA LYS A 5 -0.07 22.90 3.07
C LYS A 5 0.26 21.73 2.15
N LEU A 6 -0.63 21.42 1.21
CA LEU A 6 -0.51 20.39 0.20
C LEU A 6 -1.07 20.85 -1.13
N GLN A 7 -0.34 20.66 -2.22
CA GLN A 7 -0.81 20.90 -3.58
C GLN A 7 -0.35 19.78 -4.49
N LEU A 8 -1.31 19.12 -5.14
CA LEU A 8 -1.06 18.18 -6.22
C LEU A 8 -1.11 18.94 -7.55
N PHE A 9 -0.06 18.80 -8.35
CA PHE A 9 -0.03 19.40 -9.69
C PHE A 9 -0.64 18.44 -10.71
N THR A 10 -1.18 19.00 -11.80
CA THR A 10 -1.66 18.19 -12.93
C THR A 10 -0.46 17.56 -13.63
N PRO A 11 -0.36 16.21 -13.64
CA PRO A 11 0.74 15.54 -14.32
C PRO A 11 0.60 15.66 -15.85
N PRO A 12 1.70 15.58 -16.60
CA PRO A 12 1.64 15.40 -18.05
C PRO A 12 1.02 14.05 -18.39
N THR A 13 0.59 13.89 -19.65
CA THR A 13 0.14 12.60 -20.18
C THR A 13 1.18 11.52 -19.92
N ALA A 14 0.75 10.42 -19.36
CA ALA A 14 1.60 9.27 -19.05
C ALA A 14 1.44 8.19 -20.13
N TYR A 15 2.53 7.74 -20.69
CA TYR A 15 2.54 6.69 -21.69
C TYR A 15 2.93 5.35 -21.07
N GLN A 16 2.20 4.30 -21.43
CA GLN A 16 2.48 2.90 -21.03
C GLN A 16 3.63 2.34 -21.88
N ALA A 17 4.73 3.06 -21.93
CA ALA A 17 5.91 2.68 -22.70
C ALA A 17 6.88 1.88 -21.84
N ALA A 18 7.28 0.71 -22.33
CA ALA A 18 8.36 -0.06 -21.75
C ALA A 18 9.68 0.36 -22.44
N TYR A 19 10.58 0.90 -21.65
CA TYR A 19 11.94 1.17 -22.11
C TYR A 19 12.79 -0.04 -21.74
N GLN A 20 12.97 -0.94 -22.70
CA GLN A 20 13.85 -2.06 -22.53
C GLN A 20 15.19 -1.73 -23.17
N GLN A 21 16.25 -1.92 -22.42
CA GLN A 21 17.60 -1.78 -22.98
C GLN A 21 17.82 -2.89 -24.01
N PRO A 22 18.42 -2.60 -25.17
CA PRO A 22 18.74 -3.63 -26.16
C PRO A 22 19.55 -4.77 -25.53
N THR A 23 19.26 -6.00 -25.95
CA THR A 23 20.08 -7.15 -25.58
C THR A 23 21.48 -6.98 -26.17
N GLY A 24 22.50 -7.04 -25.32
CA GLY A 24 23.91 -6.85 -25.73
C GLY A 24 24.78 -6.38 -24.57
N SER A 25 25.96 -5.87 -24.93
CA SER A 25 26.92 -5.33 -23.97
C SER A 25 26.32 -4.16 -23.17
N ARG A 26 26.48 -4.20 -21.86
CA ARG A 26 25.98 -3.17 -20.96
C ARG A 26 27.05 -2.19 -20.50
N PHE A 27 28.16 -2.17 -21.13
CA PHE A 27 29.22 -1.21 -20.83
C PHE A 27 29.19 -0.07 -21.84
N GLY A 28 29.51 1.11 -21.36
CA GLY A 28 29.42 2.35 -22.14
C GLY A 28 30.46 2.48 -23.22
N GLY A 29 31.34 1.50 -23.43
CA GLY A 29 32.50 1.66 -24.34
C GLY A 29 33.34 2.87 -23.92
N ASP A 30 33.66 3.70 -24.88
CA ASP A 30 34.41 4.94 -24.65
C ASP A 30 33.54 6.13 -24.20
N ALA A 31 32.29 5.89 -23.80
CA ALA A 31 31.38 6.93 -23.34
C ALA A 31 31.87 7.55 -22.03
N LEU A 32 32.23 8.82 -22.08
CA LEU A 32 32.68 9.60 -20.91
C LEU A 32 31.51 10.02 -20.00
N PHE A 33 30.29 9.97 -20.51
CA PHE A 33 29.08 10.37 -19.79
C PHE A 33 27.91 9.46 -20.11
N ASN A 34 27.34 8.86 -19.07
CA ASN A 34 26.12 8.09 -19.13
C ASN A 34 25.00 8.85 -18.42
N GLY A 35 24.02 9.35 -19.18
CA GLY A 35 22.81 9.95 -18.60
C GLY A 35 21.96 8.93 -17.86
N GLU A 36 21.31 9.34 -16.77
CA GLU A 36 20.36 8.50 -16.08
C GLU A 36 19.10 8.26 -16.93
N ASN A 37 18.65 7.01 -16.99
CA ASN A 37 17.40 6.67 -17.65
C ASN A 37 16.21 7.28 -16.92
N LYS A 38 15.20 7.74 -17.68
CA LYS A 38 13.93 8.19 -17.12
C LYS A 38 13.30 7.06 -16.31
N LYS A 39 12.87 7.36 -15.08
CA LYS A 39 12.14 6.40 -14.25
C LYS A 39 10.83 6.02 -14.93
N SER A 40 10.56 4.72 -14.99
CA SER A 40 9.31 4.19 -15.56
C SER A 40 8.09 4.60 -14.73
N GLY A 41 6.94 4.71 -15.41
CA GLY A 41 5.67 5.07 -14.80
C GLY A 41 5.31 6.56 -14.93
N ALA A 42 4.13 6.89 -14.47
CA ALA A 42 3.58 8.24 -14.45
C ALA A 42 4.24 9.05 -13.34
N MET A 43 4.92 10.13 -13.69
CA MET A 43 5.51 11.06 -12.74
C MET A 43 4.45 12.05 -12.25
N ILE A 44 4.19 12.04 -10.95
CA ILE A 44 3.20 12.91 -10.30
C ILE A 44 3.96 13.83 -9.35
N SER A 45 3.91 15.14 -9.62
CA SER A 45 4.57 16.15 -8.80
C SER A 45 3.59 16.74 -7.78
N TYR A 46 4.06 17.02 -6.59
CA TYR A 46 3.28 17.63 -5.53
C TYR A 46 4.16 18.55 -4.68
N TYR A 47 3.52 19.55 -4.07
CA TYR A 47 4.15 20.45 -3.11
C TYR A 47 3.64 20.14 -1.70
N ILE A 48 4.54 20.15 -0.73
CA ILE A 48 4.20 20.09 0.70
C ILE A 48 4.88 21.18 1.49
N ASN A 49 4.18 21.65 2.51
CA ASN A 49 4.72 22.56 3.52
C ASN A 49 4.45 21.97 4.92
N ARG A 50 5.51 21.56 5.59
CA ARG A 50 5.46 20.93 6.92
C ARG A 50 5.45 21.94 8.06
N SER A 51 5.70 23.22 7.80
CA SER A 51 5.74 24.25 8.84
C SER A 51 4.44 24.28 9.63
N TYR A 52 3.31 24.09 8.95
CA TYR A 52 1.99 23.99 9.57
C TYR A 52 1.80 22.76 10.48
N ALA A 53 2.48 21.64 10.20
CA ALA A 53 2.42 20.43 11.04
C ALA A 53 3.19 20.61 12.35
N THR A 54 4.12 21.53 12.41
CA THR A 54 4.93 21.83 13.59
C THR A 54 4.23 22.80 14.53
N GLU A 55 3.40 23.71 14.01
CA GLU A 55 2.64 24.68 14.80
C GLU A 55 1.55 24.01 15.62
N GLU A 56 0.85 22.98 15.08
CA GLU A 56 -0.16 22.22 15.81
C GLU A 56 0.43 21.46 17.02
N LYS A 57 1.69 21.01 16.93
CA LYS A 57 2.39 20.37 18.08
C LYS A 57 2.83 21.35 19.16
N LYS A 58 2.99 22.65 18.86
CA LYS A 58 3.35 23.68 19.84
C LYS A 58 2.15 24.14 20.65
N GLY A 59 0.92 24.05 20.12
CA GLY A 59 -0.31 24.39 20.82
C GLY A 59 -0.70 23.44 21.95
N GLU A 60 -0.27 22.17 21.91
CA GLU A 60 -0.63 21.14 22.91
C GLU A 60 0.41 20.95 24.03
N SER A 61 1.51 21.70 24.03
CA SER A 61 2.67 21.42 24.91
C SER A 61 2.76 22.28 26.19
N ASN A 62 1.71 22.96 26.62
CA ASN A 62 1.75 23.72 27.86
C ASN A 62 0.67 23.31 28.88
N THR A 63 0.76 22.11 29.41
CA THR A 63 0.31 21.83 30.79
C THR A 63 0.94 20.54 31.32
N LYS A 64 2.21 20.62 31.68
CA LYS A 64 2.79 19.64 32.62
C LYS A 64 2.72 20.17 34.02
N THR A 65 1.65 19.90 34.72
CA THR A 65 1.63 19.96 36.19
C THR A 65 1.98 18.58 36.74
N LYS A 66 3.16 18.51 37.35
CA LYS A 66 3.57 17.40 38.20
C LYS A 66 2.57 17.27 39.35
N LYS A 67 1.90 16.11 39.49
CA LYS A 67 1.47 15.66 40.81
C LYS A 67 1.62 14.15 40.95
N LYS A 68 2.43 13.81 41.93
CA LYS A 68 2.80 12.50 42.45
C LYS A 68 1.73 11.99 43.42
N ARG A 69 1.50 10.65 43.45
CA ARG A 69 0.90 9.83 44.54
C ARG A 69 -0.63 9.76 44.66
N LYS A 70 -1.27 8.62 44.66
CA LYS A 70 -1.33 7.50 45.62
C LYS A 70 -2.59 6.64 45.31
N ARG A 71 -2.42 5.34 45.49
CA ARG A 71 -3.41 4.23 45.54
C ARG A 71 -4.78 4.59 46.13
N THR A 72 -5.87 4.08 45.56
CA THR A 72 -6.72 3.02 46.12
C THR A 72 -8.01 2.82 45.31
N LYS A 73 -8.27 1.56 45.02
CA LYS A 73 -9.51 0.76 44.93
C LYS A 73 -10.86 1.35 44.45
N LYS A 74 -11.38 0.64 43.45
CA LYS A 74 -12.72 -0.01 43.30
C LYS A 74 -13.88 0.84 42.79
N ALA A 75 -14.37 0.35 41.68
CA ALA A 75 -15.71 0.00 41.29
C ALA A 75 -16.50 0.94 40.37
N VAL A 76 -17.08 0.27 39.37
CA VAL A 76 -18.35 0.45 38.64
C VAL A 76 -18.33 1.33 37.40
N THR A 77 -18.23 0.63 36.29
CA THR A 77 -18.98 0.67 35.01
C THR A 77 -19.73 1.96 34.68
N THR A 78 -19.25 2.62 33.65
CA THR A 78 -20.08 3.19 32.60
C THR A 78 -19.25 3.20 31.33
N GLU A 79 -19.67 2.43 30.32
CA GLU A 79 -19.08 2.42 28.98
C GLU A 79 -19.35 3.76 28.32
N ALA A 80 -18.37 4.65 28.38
CA ALA A 80 -18.27 5.79 27.48
C ALA A 80 -17.44 5.34 26.28
N VAL A 81 -18.09 5.24 25.12
CA VAL A 81 -17.43 5.09 23.81
C VAL A 81 -16.44 6.25 23.67
N LYS A 82 -15.18 6.02 24.00
CA LYS A 82 -14.09 6.92 23.64
C LYS A 82 -13.87 6.76 22.15
N GLU A 83 -14.44 7.64 21.36
CA GLU A 83 -13.89 7.98 20.07
C GLU A 83 -12.43 8.40 20.31
N THR A 84 -11.52 7.47 20.03
CA THR A 84 -10.10 7.78 19.98
C THR A 84 -9.87 8.66 18.75
N VAL A 85 -9.93 9.96 18.92
CA VAL A 85 -9.38 10.90 17.95
C VAL A 85 -7.90 10.57 17.82
N SER A 86 -7.57 9.75 16.84
CA SER A 86 -6.18 9.42 16.54
C SER A 86 -5.50 10.69 16.05
N ALA A 87 -4.50 11.15 16.77
CA ALA A 87 -3.70 12.31 16.40
C ALA A 87 -3.27 12.21 14.93
N VAL A 88 -3.58 13.22 14.14
CA VAL A 88 -3.26 13.26 12.70
C VAL A 88 -1.75 13.16 12.51
N LYS A 89 -1.28 12.11 11.84
CA LYS A 89 0.14 11.88 11.62
C LYS A 89 0.57 12.41 10.25
N PHE A 90 1.51 13.33 10.24
CA PHE A 90 2.14 13.89 9.03
C PHE A 90 3.40 13.11 8.60
N ASP A 91 3.46 11.82 8.87
CA ASP A 91 4.64 10.98 8.62
C ASP A 91 4.63 10.29 7.26
N SER A 92 3.46 10.24 6.62
CA SER A 92 3.27 9.53 5.35
C SER A 92 2.42 10.34 4.38
N ILE A 93 2.68 10.13 3.10
CA ILE A 93 1.85 10.59 2.00
C ILE A 93 1.14 9.39 1.42
N LYS A 94 -0.16 9.56 1.17
CA LYS A 94 -0.99 8.59 0.50
C LYS A 94 -1.54 9.19 -0.79
N LEU A 95 -1.26 8.53 -1.92
CA LEU A 95 -1.86 8.84 -3.21
C LEU A 95 -2.84 7.74 -3.58
N GLU A 96 -4.07 8.11 -3.81
CA GLU A 96 -5.15 7.25 -4.29
C GLU A 96 -5.43 7.55 -5.76
N VAL A 97 -5.55 6.50 -6.56
CA VAL A 97 -5.85 6.58 -7.98
C VAL A 97 -7.22 5.95 -8.22
N PHE A 98 -8.08 6.65 -8.93
CA PHE A 98 -9.45 6.22 -9.20
C PHE A 98 -9.75 6.17 -10.69
N GLU A 99 -10.49 5.14 -11.12
CA GLU A 99 -11.20 5.08 -12.40
C GLU A 99 -12.65 5.45 -12.14
N GLY A 100 -13.07 6.65 -12.53
CA GLY A 100 -14.36 7.18 -12.10
C GLY A 100 -14.46 7.28 -10.58
N SER A 101 -15.34 6.48 -9.98
CA SER A 101 -15.49 6.35 -8.52
C SER A 101 -14.75 5.13 -7.92
N ARG A 102 -14.26 4.22 -8.75
CA ARG A 102 -13.58 2.99 -8.33
C ARG A 102 -12.14 3.28 -7.92
N LEU A 103 -11.78 3.04 -6.66
CA LEU A 103 -10.39 3.08 -6.20
C LEU A 103 -9.63 1.90 -6.80
N ILE A 104 -8.62 2.16 -7.62
CA ILE A 104 -7.83 1.13 -8.31
C ILE A 104 -6.46 0.92 -7.70
N ARG A 105 -5.88 1.97 -7.07
CA ARG A 105 -4.54 1.88 -6.50
C ARG A 105 -4.36 2.83 -5.33
N THR A 106 -3.63 2.37 -4.30
CA THR A 106 -3.15 3.21 -3.20
C THR A 106 -1.64 3.12 -3.12
N LEU A 107 -0.97 4.26 -3.27
CA LEU A 107 0.47 4.39 -3.08
C LEU A 107 0.74 5.09 -1.77
N LYS A 108 1.53 4.46 -0.91
CA LYS A 108 1.96 5.02 0.37
C LYS A 108 3.47 5.15 0.37
N GLN A 109 3.96 6.32 0.76
CA GLN A 109 5.38 6.54 0.99
C GLN A 109 5.59 7.40 2.22
N LYS A 110 6.79 7.32 2.80
CA LYS A 110 7.19 8.21 3.89
C LYS A 110 7.18 9.66 3.39
N ALA A 111 6.64 10.56 4.21
CA ALA A 111 6.63 11.97 3.86
C ALA A 111 8.07 12.52 3.76
N PRO A 112 8.38 13.32 2.74
CA PRO A 112 9.66 14.00 2.64
C PRO A 112 9.94 14.84 3.89
N LYS A 113 11.20 14.98 4.27
CA LYS A 113 11.61 15.77 5.44
C LYS A 113 11.59 17.26 5.16
N GLU A 114 11.83 17.64 3.92
CA GLU A 114 11.96 19.03 3.46
C GLU A 114 10.67 19.55 2.86
N ASN A 115 10.44 20.85 3.01
CA ASN A 115 9.38 21.56 2.31
C ASN A 115 9.75 21.71 0.85
N GLY A 116 8.76 21.71 -0.05
CA GLY A 116 9.02 21.91 -1.45
C GLY A 116 8.28 20.97 -2.38
N ILE A 117 8.78 20.91 -3.61
CA ILE A 117 8.21 20.07 -4.67
C ILE A 117 8.87 18.71 -4.66
N HIS A 118 8.04 17.68 -4.58
CA HIS A 118 8.46 16.29 -4.58
C HIS A 118 7.75 15.51 -5.68
N LYS A 119 8.22 14.30 -5.96
CA LYS A 119 7.70 13.43 -7.01
C LYS A 119 7.35 12.06 -6.44
N ILE A 120 6.24 11.50 -6.91
CA ILE A 120 5.86 10.11 -6.72
C ILE A 120 5.61 9.49 -8.08
N TYR A 121 5.95 8.21 -8.24
CA TYR A 121 5.79 7.49 -9.50
C TYR A 121 4.72 6.41 -9.35
N TRP A 122 3.76 6.43 -10.26
CA TRP A 122 2.74 5.39 -10.39
C TRP A 122 3.04 4.55 -11.64
N SER A 123 3.19 3.25 -11.46
CA SER A 123 3.51 2.32 -12.55
C SER A 123 2.33 2.05 -13.49
N MET A 124 1.27 2.86 -13.45
CA MET A 124 0.06 2.75 -14.28
C MET A 124 -0.58 1.35 -14.19
N ASN A 125 -0.62 0.81 -12.98
CA ASN A 125 -1.23 -0.47 -12.68
C ASN A 125 -2.24 -0.36 -11.53
N GLU A 126 -3.15 -1.32 -11.49
CA GLU A 126 -4.09 -1.48 -10.38
C GLU A 126 -3.40 -2.14 -9.17
N LYS A 127 -4.14 -2.25 -8.08
CA LYS A 127 -3.76 -3.10 -6.96
C LYS A 127 -3.75 -4.55 -7.43
N GLY A 128 -2.64 -5.24 -7.22
CA GLY A 128 -2.49 -6.63 -7.59
C GLY A 128 -2.96 -7.60 -6.53
N ALA A 129 -3.23 -8.83 -6.96
CA ALA A 129 -3.52 -9.95 -6.09
C ALA A 129 -2.35 -10.32 -5.19
N ASP A 130 -2.67 -10.95 -4.08
CA ASP A 130 -1.66 -11.58 -3.24
C ASP A 130 -1.06 -12.80 -3.95
N ARG A 131 0.19 -13.11 -3.60
CA ARG A 131 0.84 -14.33 -4.09
C ARG A 131 0.75 -15.42 -3.04
N PRO A 132 0.49 -16.68 -3.45
CA PRO A 132 0.52 -17.81 -2.54
C PRO A 132 1.85 -17.83 -1.78
N SER A 133 1.79 -17.95 -0.46
CA SER A 133 3.00 -17.92 0.37
C SER A 133 2.83 -18.83 1.59
N ARG A 134 3.83 -19.68 1.84
CA ARG A 134 3.89 -20.51 3.05
C ARG A 134 4.14 -19.71 4.32
N LYS A 135 4.51 -18.42 4.19
CA LYS A 135 4.74 -17.50 5.32
C LYS A 135 3.73 -16.35 5.25
N ILE A 136 2.93 -16.19 6.30
CA ILE A 136 2.02 -15.07 6.43
C ILE A 136 2.86 -13.83 6.74
N ARG A 137 2.88 -12.89 5.80
CA ARG A 137 3.60 -11.60 5.93
C ARG A 137 2.60 -10.46 5.93
N LYS A 138 2.68 -9.60 6.93
CA LYS A 138 1.97 -8.30 6.90
C LYS A 138 2.72 -7.37 5.95
N ARG A 139 2.07 -7.01 4.83
CA ARG A 139 2.61 -6.03 3.89
C ARG A 139 2.08 -4.64 4.25
N SER A 140 2.94 -3.65 4.21
CA SER A 140 2.60 -2.24 4.44
C SER A 140 2.22 -1.50 3.15
N PHE A 141 2.40 -2.13 1.98
CA PHE A 141 2.14 -1.56 0.67
C PHE A 141 1.40 -2.56 -0.23
N GLU A 142 0.64 -2.05 -1.17
CA GLU A 142 -0.05 -2.85 -2.18
C GLU A 142 0.94 -3.35 -3.24
N SER A 143 0.79 -4.62 -3.66
CA SER A 143 1.50 -5.13 -4.84
C SER A 143 0.96 -4.48 -6.11
N GLY A 144 1.79 -4.38 -7.15
CA GLY A 144 1.32 -4.01 -8.47
C GLY A 144 0.57 -5.16 -9.12
N GLY A 145 -0.55 -4.85 -9.74
CA GLY A 145 -1.41 -5.77 -10.48
C GLY A 145 -1.41 -5.47 -11.97
N VAL A 146 -2.53 -5.69 -12.60
CA VAL A 146 -2.75 -5.49 -14.03
C VAL A 146 -2.56 -4.03 -14.41
N SER A 147 -1.96 -3.77 -15.58
CA SER A 147 -1.85 -2.44 -16.15
C SER A 147 -3.23 -1.87 -16.45
N VAL A 148 -3.42 -0.59 -16.15
CA VAL A 148 -4.68 0.08 -16.42
C VAL A 148 -4.90 0.27 -17.92
N LYS A 149 -6.14 0.42 -18.35
CA LYS A 149 -6.46 0.78 -19.74
C LYS A 149 -6.09 2.26 -20.00
N PRO A 150 -5.82 2.65 -21.24
CA PRO A 150 -5.75 4.06 -21.60
C PRO A 150 -7.04 4.80 -21.20
N GLY A 151 -6.89 5.99 -20.61
CA GLY A 151 -8.03 6.75 -20.10
C GLY A 151 -7.63 7.88 -19.17
N ILE A 152 -8.63 8.49 -18.54
CA ILE A 152 -8.45 9.57 -17.55
C ILE A 152 -8.70 9.00 -16.16
N TYR A 153 -7.75 9.24 -15.26
CA TYR A 153 -7.80 8.77 -13.88
C TYR A 153 -7.79 9.94 -12.91
N ASN A 154 -8.61 9.84 -11.87
CA ASN A 154 -8.66 10.83 -10.81
C ASN A 154 -7.60 10.51 -9.76
N LEU A 155 -6.87 11.53 -9.34
CA LEU A 155 -5.83 11.45 -8.33
C LEU A 155 -6.29 12.18 -7.07
N LYS A 156 -6.11 11.54 -5.91
CA LYS A 156 -6.37 12.15 -4.61
C LYS A 156 -5.19 11.91 -3.69
N MET A 157 -4.53 12.97 -3.30
CA MET A 157 -3.37 12.92 -2.41
C MET A 157 -3.76 13.37 -1.01
N HIS A 158 -3.23 12.67 0.00
CA HIS A 158 -3.44 12.97 1.41
C HIS A 158 -2.10 13.17 2.10
N PHE A 159 -2.04 14.20 2.93
CA PHE A 159 -0.94 14.48 3.84
C PHE A 159 -1.52 14.98 5.18
N GLY A 160 -1.49 14.13 6.19
CA GLY A 160 -2.22 14.38 7.43
C GLY A 160 -3.71 14.52 7.19
N ASP A 161 -4.27 15.66 7.57
CA ASP A 161 -5.67 16.07 7.35
C ASP A 161 -5.90 16.74 5.97
N GLN A 162 -4.83 17.08 5.28
CA GLN A 162 -4.90 17.81 4.01
C GLN A 162 -5.14 16.88 2.84
N THR A 163 -5.96 17.33 1.90
CA THR A 163 -6.26 16.60 0.66
C THR A 163 -6.12 17.51 -0.55
N SER A 164 -5.51 16.99 -1.61
CA SER A 164 -5.43 17.66 -2.91
C SER A 164 -5.82 16.69 -4.03
N LYS A 165 -6.55 17.18 -5.03
CA LYS A 165 -7.05 16.38 -6.15
C LYS A 165 -6.46 16.88 -7.45
N SER A 166 -6.31 15.98 -8.42
CA SER A 166 -5.92 16.25 -9.81
C SER A 166 -6.40 15.11 -10.71
N THR A 167 -6.13 15.21 -12.00
CA THR A 167 -6.40 14.15 -12.96
C THR A 167 -5.13 13.83 -13.75
N ILE A 168 -5.04 12.61 -14.26
CA ILE A 168 -3.96 12.19 -15.14
C ILE A 168 -4.53 11.46 -16.35
N LYS A 169 -4.02 11.77 -17.53
CA LYS A 169 -4.31 11.04 -18.77
C LYS A 169 -3.26 9.95 -18.96
N VAL A 170 -3.71 8.71 -19.16
CA VAL A 170 -2.85 7.57 -19.50
C VAL A 170 -3.13 7.17 -20.94
N GLU A 171 -2.09 7.04 -21.72
CA GLU A 171 -2.15 6.59 -23.12
C GLU A 171 -1.28 5.36 -23.31
N PHE A 172 -1.63 4.56 -24.30
CA PHE A 172 -0.81 3.44 -24.73
C PHE A 172 0.48 3.96 -25.42
N ASP A 173 1.47 3.11 -25.55
CA ASP A 173 2.71 3.47 -26.24
C ASP A 173 2.41 3.79 -27.72
N PRO A 174 2.63 5.05 -28.16
CA PRO A 174 2.28 5.45 -29.52
C PRO A 174 3.16 4.78 -30.61
N ARG A 175 4.23 4.10 -30.19
CA ARG A 175 5.10 3.34 -31.11
C ARG A 175 4.54 1.96 -31.45
N LEU A 176 3.51 1.50 -30.72
CA LEU A 176 2.90 0.21 -30.92
C LEU A 176 1.51 0.38 -31.50
N GLU A 177 1.27 -0.24 -32.65
CA GLU A 177 -0.05 -0.29 -33.26
C GLU A 177 -0.91 -1.38 -32.60
N MET A 178 -1.68 -0.99 -31.60
CA MET A 178 -2.63 -1.90 -30.93
C MET A 178 -4.05 -1.36 -30.99
N SER A 179 -4.98 -2.24 -31.36
CA SER A 179 -6.40 -1.88 -31.36
C SER A 179 -6.93 -1.79 -29.91
N SER A 180 -7.90 -0.91 -29.69
CA SER A 180 -8.59 -0.79 -28.39
C SER A 180 -9.24 -2.11 -27.95
N LYS A 181 -9.66 -2.95 -28.93
CA LYS A 181 -10.21 -4.29 -28.67
C LYS A 181 -9.12 -5.19 -28.06
N ALA A 182 -7.95 -5.27 -28.68
CA ALA A 182 -6.83 -6.08 -28.19
C ALA A 182 -6.38 -5.65 -26.78
N ILE A 183 -6.28 -4.35 -26.52
CA ILE A 183 -5.96 -3.81 -25.21
C ILE A 183 -6.99 -4.25 -24.16
N THR A 184 -8.28 -4.22 -24.51
CA THR A 184 -9.37 -4.63 -23.61
C THR A 184 -9.35 -6.13 -23.35
N GLU A 185 -9.07 -6.95 -24.35
CA GLU A 185 -8.95 -8.41 -24.23
C GLU A 185 -7.76 -8.79 -23.31
N ILE A 186 -6.60 -8.17 -23.52
CA ILE A 186 -5.42 -8.38 -22.65
C ILE A 186 -5.75 -7.98 -21.21
N TYR A 187 -6.39 -6.85 -21.01
CA TYR A 187 -6.78 -6.40 -19.66
C TYR A 187 -7.74 -7.41 -19.00
N ASN A 188 -8.80 -7.85 -19.69
CA ASN A 188 -9.80 -8.77 -19.14
C ASN A 188 -9.16 -10.12 -18.79
N THR A 189 -8.39 -10.71 -19.72
CA THR A 189 -7.68 -11.98 -19.47
C THR A 189 -6.72 -11.86 -18.28
N SER A 190 -5.98 -10.75 -18.19
CA SER A 190 -5.09 -10.48 -17.07
C SER A 190 -5.85 -10.34 -15.74
N LYS A 191 -7.03 -9.74 -15.75
CA LYS A 191 -7.90 -9.65 -14.56
C LYS A 191 -8.45 -10.99 -14.12
N ASP A 192 -8.77 -11.87 -15.05
CA ASP A 192 -9.24 -13.22 -14.73
C ASP A 192 -8.10 -14.06 -14.11
N LEU A 193 -6.90 -14.01 -14.69
CA LEU A 193 -5.71 -14.64 -14.09
C LEU A 193 -5.38 -14.06 -12.69
N GLU A 194 -5.60 -12.77 -12.48
CA GLU A 194 -5.40 -12.13 -11.17
C GLU A 194 -6.39 -12.65 -10.13
N LYS A 195 -7.65 -12.90 -10.50
CA LYS A 195 -8.67 -13.53 -9.64
C LYS A 195 -8.25 -14.94 -9.23
N ASP A 196 -7.80 -15.75 -10.19
CA ASP A 196 -7.34 -17.10 -9.92
C ASP A 196 -6.11 -17.10 -8.99
N GLN A 197 -5.17 -16.20 -9.22
CA GLN A 197 -4.03 -16.00 -8.32
C GLN A 197 -4.46 -15.64 -6.91
N GLN A 198 -5.45 -14.75 -6.75
CA GLN A 198 -5.98 -14.36 -5.44
C GLN A 198 -6.64 -15.56 -4.74
N LEU A 199 -7.46 -16.32 -5.47
CA LEU A 199 -8.09 -17.52 -4.93
C LEU A 199 -7.05 -18.52 -4.42
N MET A 200 -6.00 -18.78 -5.20
CA MET A 200 -4.90 -19.65 -4.77
C MET A 200 -4.18 -19.10 -3.53
N ALA A 201 -3.97 -17.78 -3.47
CA ALA A 201 -3.34 -17.15 -2.31
C ALA A 201 -4.18 -17.31 -1.04
N ASP A 202 -5.50 -17.16 -1.16
CA ASP A 202 -6.45 -17.29 -0.04
C ASP A 202 -6.52 -18.74 0.46
N ILE A 203 -6.55 -19.73 -0.46
CA ILE A 203 -6.50 -21.15 -0.11
C ILE A 203 -5.20 -21.48 0.65
N VAL A 204 -4.06 -21.10 0.11
CA VAL A 204 -2.75 -21.35 0.76
C VAL A 204 -2.68 -20.66 2.12
N LYS A 205 -3.21 -19.45 2.24
CA LYS A 205 -3.28 -18.72 3.51
C LYS A 205 -4.11 -19.49 4.54
N GLN A 206 -5.30 -19.96 4.18
CA GLN A 206 -6.16 -20.78 5.06
C GLN A 206 -5.46 -22.04 5.53
N LEU A 207 -4.75 -22.75 4.63
CA LEU A 207 -3.99 -23.93 5.00
C LEU A 207 -2.87 -23.62 6.00
N VAL A 208 -2.14 -22.52 5.78
CA VAL A 208 -1.07 -22.07 6.68
C VAL A 208 -1.61 -21.66 8.04
N GLU A 209 -2.72 -20.92 8.07
CA GLU A 209 -3.40 -20.51 9.32
C GLU A 209 -3.92 -21.73 10.10
N SER A 210 -4.54 -22.69 9.42
CA SER A 210 -4.99 -23.95 10.03
C SER A 210 -3.84 -24.74 10.64
N LYS A 211 -2.72 -24.86 9.91
CA LYS A 211 -1.50 -25.49 10.41
C LYS A 211 -0.93 -24.78 11.63
N GLN A 212 -0.89 -23.46 11.63
CA GLN A 212 -0.41 -22.68 12.76
C GLN A 212 -1.33 -22.87 13.98
N THR A 213 -2.64 -22.80 13.79
CA THR A 213 -3.63 -23.01 14.86
C THR A 213 -3.48 -24.41 15.46
N ALA A 214 -3.38 -25.47 14.63
CA ALA A 214 -3.17 -26.83 15.10
C ALA A 214 -1.85 -26.99 15.87
N THR A 215 -0.79 -26.30 15.42
CA THR A 215 0.54 -26.33 16.07
C THR A 215 0.48 -25.63 17.44
N THR A 216 -0.16 -24.45 17.50
CA THR A 216 -0.32 -23.71 18.75
C THR A 216 -1.18 -24.50 19.75
N PHE A 217 -2.32 -25.02 19.31
CA PHE A 217 -3.18 -25.87 20.14
C PHE A 217 -2.40 -27.03 20.77
N LYS A 218 -1.63 -27.78 19.97
CA LYS A 218 -0.81 -28.89 20.44
C LYS A 218 0.25 -28.46 21.46
N LYS A 219 0.83 -27.28 21.29
CA LYS A 219 1.89 -26.74 22.16
C LYS A 219 1.35 -26.31 23.52
N ASP A 220 0.17 -25.70 23.54
CA ASP A 220 -0.39 -25.06 24.72
C ASP A 220 -1.13 -26.05 25.65
N LEU A 221 -1.34 -27.34 25.22
CA LEU A 221 -1.99 -28.35 26.03
C LEU A 221 -1.14 -28.80 27.21
N THR A 222 -1.74 -28.80 28.39
CA THR A 222 -1.18 -29.40 29.61
C THR A 222 -1.15 -30.94 29.55
N LYS A 223 -0.51 -31.60 30.54
CA LYS A 223 -0.51 -33.07 30.60
C LYS A 223 -1.90 -33.66 30.80
N GLU A 224 -2.76 -32.99 31.55
CA GLU A 224 -4.14 -33.37 31.80
C GLU A 224 -5.02 -33.22 30.55
N ASP A 225 -4.88 -32.07 29.85
CA ASP A 225 -5.58 -31.79 28.60
C ASP A 225 -5.24 -32.81 27.52
N LYS A 226 -4.00 -33.30 27.47
CA LYS A 226 -3.59 -34.32 26.49
C LYS A 226 -4.32 -35.66 26.64
N LYS A 227 -4.77 -35.97 27.85
CA LYS A 227 -5.61 -37.18 28.09
C LYS A 227 -7.04 -36.92 27.64
N LYS A 228 -7.57 -35.72 27.89
CA LYS A 228 -8.96 -35.34 27.59
C LYS A 228 -9.19 -35.15 26.08
N TYR A 229 -8.22 -34.59 25.36
CA TYR A 229 -8.35 -34.18 23.94
C TYR A 229 -7.54 -35.05 22.99
N LYS A 230 -7.50 -36.38 23.19
CA LYS A 230 -6.71 -37.33 22.36
C LYS A 230 -7.08 -37.26 20.88
N ASP A 231 -8.37 -37.23 20.56
CA ASP A 231 -8.84 -37.25 19.17
C ASP A 231 -8.52 -35.92 18.45
N GLN A 232 -8.67 -34.80 19.13
CA GLN A 232 -8.30 -33.49 18.62
C GLN A 232 -6.78 -33.37 18.38
N ILE A 233 -5.97 -33.98 19.24
CA ILE A 233 -4.52 -34.04 19.07
C ILE A 233 -4.15 -34.89 17.85
N LYS A 234 -4.86 -36.02 17.61
CA LYS A 234 -4.66 -36.83 16.43
C LYS A 234 -4.99 -36.07 15.17
N LEU A 235 -6.16 -35.42 15.12
CA LEU A 235 -6.56 -34.57 14.00
C LEU A 235 -5.57 -33.40 13.77
N SER A 236 -5.09 -32.76 14.83
CA SER A 236 -4.06 -31.71 14.72
C SER A 236 -2.73 -32.22 14.15
N LYS A 237 -2.33 -33.45 14.46
CA LYS A 237 -1.15 -34.10 13.84
C LYS A 237 -1.33 -34.30 12.36
N ASP A 238 -2.51 -34.80 11.95
CA ASP A 238 -2.82 -35.03 10.53
C ASP A 238 -2.79 -33.72 9.71
N ILE A 239 -3.29 -32.61 10.29
CA ILE A 239 -3.22 -31.26 9.66
C ILE A 239 -1.77 -30.76 9.55
N ILE A 240 -0.93 -31.05 10.55
CA ILE A 240 0.47 -30.58 10.55
C ILE A 240 1.34 -31.35 9.56
N THR A 241 1.05 -32.65 9.35
CA THR A 241 1.85 -33.53 8.50
C THR A 241 1.50 -33.47 7.02
N LYS A 242 0.29 -33.09 6.68
CA LYS A 242 -0.13 -32.79 5.29
C LYS A 242 0.33 -31.39 4.87
#